data_6ca41b25a9a4dbd04ee3981b5d1e9305
#
_entry.id   6ca41b25a9a4dbd04ee3981b5d1e9305
#
_cell.length_a   1.000
_cell.length_b   1.000
_cell.length_c   1.000
_cell.angle_alpha   90.00
_cell.angle_beta   90.00
_cell.angle_gamma   90.00
#
_symmetry.space_group_name_H-M   'P 1'
#
loop_
_entity.id
_entity.type
_entity.pdbx_description
1 polymer ?
#
loop_
_entity_poly.entity_id
_entity_poly.type
_entity_poly.pdbx_seq_one_letter_code
_entity_poly.pdbx_strand_id
1 'polypeptide(L)'
;MISSNRRTFLRQAATLAGAFSTSSLFHQAHAAEFSAASRAVAHLGPADVAQNEDFWAVIQRSYSVNPDIINLNNGGVSPSPIVVQQAVERYNQLSNEGPSYYMWQILDQGREPLREKLAHLAGARPGEIAIDRNSTEALNTIIFGLPLKAGDEVIGTKQDYPHMIEAYRQRAERDGIIYKQISFDFPIEDDNAIVKAYEQAITPRTKVIHVTHMINWVGQTMPVAKIADMAHAHNIEVIADGAHSFGLLDFKIPDLHCDFFGTSLHKFLSAPIGTGMMWVKQEKIEKLWPLVCNGTPHSADIRKFEDLGTRSFPLEQGIGEAINFHEGIGSKRKEQRIGYLKNYWASRVQQIPKVKLHTSLNLNYSCAICGVSIDGMTPGQMAAALFDEYKIHTVGIVWENISCVRITPHVYTPIPDLDKLVTAIGELAAKA
;
A
#
# COMPACT_ATOMS: atom_id res chain seq x y z
N MET A 1 -37.68 -36.61 -14.44
CA MET A 1 -38.19 -35.35 -15.01
C MET A 1 -38.92 -34.61 -13.92
N ILE A 2 -38.26 -33.64 -13.27
CA ILE A 2 -38.90 -32.80 -12.24
C ILE A 2 -39.49 -31.60 -12.99
N SER A 3 -40.83 -31.54 -13.15
CA SER A 3 -41.52 -30.40 -13.73
C SER A 3 -41.46 -29.25 -12.70
N SER A 4 -40.55 -28.32 -12.86
CA SER A 4 -40.57 -27.10 -12.05
C SER A 4 -41.80 -26.29 -12.46
N ASN A 5 -42.71 -26.08 -11.51
CA ASN A 5 -43.94 -25.36 -11.69
C ASN A 5 -43.61 -23.89 -12.04
N ARG A 6 -44.12 -23.41 -13.18
CA ARG A 6 -43.96 -22.02 -13.69
C ARG A 6 -44.14 -20.96 -12.61
N ARG A 7 -45.01 -21.20 -11.61
CA ARG A 7 -45.23 -20.31 -10.46
C ARG A 7 -44.03 -20.29 -9.50
N THR A 8 -43.35 -21.42 -9.30
CA THR A 8 -42.16 -21.50 -8.42
C THR A 8 -40.97 -20.77 -9.08
N PHE A 9 -40.80 -20.96 -10.39
CA PHE A 9 -39.79 -20.21 -11.16
C PHE A 9 -40.03 -18.70 -11.15
N LEU A 10 -41.28 -18.24 -11.36
CA LEU A 10 -41.60 -16.81 -11.32
C LEU A 10 -41.48 -16.21 -9.94
N ARG A 11 -41.76 -16.97 -8.86
CA ARG A 11 -41.49 -16.53 -7.47
C ARG A 11 -39.99 -16.41 -7.20
N GLN A 12 -39.18 -17.39 -7.60
CA GLN A 12 -37.75 -17.35 -7.44
C GLN A 12 -37.11 -16.21 -8.28
N ALA A 13 -37.56 -16.00 -9.50
CA ALA A 13 -37.13 -14.89 -10.34
C ALA A 13 -37.52 -13.52 -9.75
N ALA A 14 -38.73 -13.40 -9.18
CA ALA A 14 -39.18 -12.18 -8.50
C ALA A 14 -38.40 -11.91 -7.20
N THR A 15 -38.02 -12.97 -6.45
CA THR A 15 -37.19 -12.85 -5.24
C THR A 15 -35.76 -12.42 -5.60
N LEU A 16 -35.19 -13.00 -6.67
CA LEU A 16 -33.88 -12.61 -7.20
C LEU A 16 -33.92 -11.18 -7.75
N ALA A 17 -34.92 -10.80 -8.55
CA ALA A 17 -35.06 -9.44 -9.05
C ALA A 17 -35.27 -8.43 -7.93
N GLY A 18 -36.02 -8.78 -6.87
CA GLY A 18 -36.18 -7.97 -5.66
C GLY A 18 -34.88 -7.78 -4.89
N ALA A 19 -34.07 -8.84 -4.75
CA ALA A 19 -32.76 -8.76 -4.10
C ALA A 19 -31.78 -7.88 -4.91
N PHE A 20 -31.75 -8.02 -6.23
CA PHE A 20 -30.92 -7.18 -7.10
C PHE A 20 -31.36 -5.69 -7.08
N SER A 21 -32.66 -5.40 -7.05
CA SER A 21 -33.15 -4.03 -7.00
C SER A 21 -32.91 -3.34 -5.66
N THR A 22 -33.01 -4.08 -4.53
CA THR A 22 -32.70 -3.52 -3.21
C THR A 22 -31.20 -3.27 -3.02
N SER A 23 -30.31 -4.15 -3.51
CA SER A 23 -28.89 -3.90 -3.46
C SER A 23 -28.49 -2.65 -4.28
N SER A 24 -29.03 -2.49 -5.49
CA SER A 24 -28.73 -1.32 -6.33
C SER A 24 -29.23 0.01 -5.73
N LEU A 25 -30.39 0.01 -5.06
CA LEU A 25 -30.93 1.17 -4.34
C LEU A 25 -30.10 1.52 -3.11
N PHE A 26 -29.63 0.51 -2.35
CA PHE A 26 -28.73 0.73 -1.20
C PHE A 26 -27.41 1.36 -1.64
N HIS A 27 -26.85 0.92 -2.78
CA HIS A 27 -25.59 1.46 -3.31
C HIS A 27 -25.74 2.89 -3.82
N GLN A 28 -26.86 3.20 -4.50
CA GLN A 28 -27.15 4.56 -4.93
C GLN A 28 -27.35 5.50 -3.73
N ALA A 29 -28.03 5.04 -2.69
CA ALA A 29 -28.22 5.79 -1.46
C ALA A 29 -26.89 6.07 -0.76
N HIS A 30 -26.01 5.07 -0.65
CA HIS A 30 -24.69 5.22 -0.03
C HIS A 30 -23.76 6.13 -0.84
N ALA A 31 -23.77 6.04 -2.18
CA ALA A 31 -23.01 6.95 -3.04
C ALA A 31 -23.52 8.40 -2.93
N ALA A 32 -24.83 8.59 -2.80
CA ALA A 32 -25.43 9.90 -2.56
C ALA A 32 -25.05 10.46 -1.17
N GLU A 33 -25.05 9.62 -0.13
CA GLU A 33 -24.60 9.96 1.23
C GLU A 33 -23.14 10.36 1.25
N PHE A 34 -22.26 9.58 0.62
CA PHE A 34 -20.83 9.88 0.47
C PHE A 34 -20.60 11.23 -0.23
N SER A 35 -21.33 11.46 -1.34
CA SER A 35 -21.26 12.72 -2.08
C SER A 35 -21.77 13.91 -1.24
N ALA A 36 -22.83 13.72 -0.45
CA ALA A 36 -23.36 14.75 0.44
C ALA A 36 -22.36 15.06 1.58
N ALA A 37 -21.80 14.04 2.22
CA ALA A 37 -20.77 14.18 3.26
C ALA A 37 -19.53 14.91 2.74
N SER A 38 -19.06 14.56 1.52
CA SER A 38 -17.92 15.22 0.89
C SER A 38 -18.18 16.70 0.61
N ARG A 39 -19.40 17.06 0.20
CA ARG A 39 -19.81 18.48 0.02
C ARG A 39 -19.89 19.22 1.35
N ALA A 40 -20.42 18.57 2.39
CA ALA A 40 -20.56 19.18 3.70
C ALA A 40 -19.21 19.63 4.31
N VAL A 41 -18.13 18.90 4.03
CA VAL A 41 -16.77 19.21 4.52
C VAL A 41 -15.90 19.92 3.47
N ALA A 42 -16.44 20.31 2.31
CA ALA A 42 -15.65 20.89 1.22
C ALA A 42 -14.97 22.22 1.58
N HIS A 43 -15.54 22.96 2.53
CA HIS A 43 -15.03 24.25 3.02
C HIS A 43 -13.98 24.10 4.15
N LEU A 44 -13.79 22.90 4.69
CA LEU A 44 -12.85 22.63 5.79
C LEU A 44 -11.47 22.25 5.27
N GLY A 45 -10.43 22.63 6.01
CA GLY A 45 -9.08 22.17 5.77
C GLY A 45 -8.93 20.66 6.04
N PRO A 46 -7.94 19.98 5.39
CA PRO A 46 -7.75 18.54 5.57
C PRO A 46 -7.53 18.12 7.03
N ALA A 47 -6.86 18.96 7.84
CA ALA A 47 -6.62 18.69 9.27
C ALA A 47 -7.92 18.76 10.10
N ASP A 48 -8.84 19.67 9.76
CA ASP A 48 -10.14 19.80 10.43
C ASP A 48 -11.04 18.63 10.03
N VAL A 49 -11.05 18.24 8.75
CA VAL A 49 -11.77 17.05 8.26
C VAL A 49 -11.25 15.79 8.94
N ALA A 50 -9.95 15.70 9.23
CA ALA A 50 -9.36 14.53 9.89
C ALA A 50 -10.03 14.17 11.23
N GLN A 51 -10.64 15.15 11.92
CA GLN A 51 -11.31 15.00 13.21
C GLN A 51 -12.85 14.99 13.09
N ASN A 52 -13.40 15.12 11.90
CA ASN A 52 -14.85 15.15 11.68
C ASN A 52 -15.41 13.72 11.63
N GLU A 53 -15.80 13.18 12.79
CA GLU A 53 -16.29 11.80 12.89
C GLU A 53 -17.57 11.54 12.07
N ASP A 54 -18.42 12.53 11.85
CA ASP A 54 -19.63 12.37 11.01
C ASP A 54 -19.26 12.07 9.55
N PHE A 55 -18.26 12.75 9.01
CA PHE A 55 -17.72 12.46 7.68
C PHE A 55 -17.10 11.05 7.63
N TRP A 56 -16.25 10.70 8.61
CA TRP A 56 -15.56 9.42 8.62
C TRP A 56 -16.50 8.25 8.89
N ALA A 57 -17.59 8.44 9.62
CA ALA A 57 -18.63 7.42 9.79
C ALA A 57 -19.25 6.98 8.46
N VAL A 58 -19.40 7.90 7.49
CA VAL A 58 -19.85 7.55 6.13
C VAL A 58 -18.80 6.68 5.42
N ILE A 59 -17.52 7.04 5.54
CA ILE A 59 -16.40 6.27 4.96
C ILE A 59 -16.31 4.88 5.59
N GLN A 60 -16.45 4.77 6.90
CA GLN A 60 -16.40 3.50 7.65
C GLN A 60 -17.45 2.51 7.14
N ARG A 61 -18.68 2.98 6.88
CA ARG A 61 -19.78 2.15 6.32
C ARG A 61 -19.52 1.65 4.90
N SER A 62 -18.52 2.19 4.19
CA SER A 62 -18.09 1.68 2.89
C SER A 62 -17.29 0.37 2.95
N TYR A 63 -16.97 -0.13 4.14
CA TYR A 63 -16.17 -1.34 4.34
C TYR A 63 -16.96 -2.46 5.01
N SER A 64 -16.77 -3.70 4.53
CA SER A 64 -17.39 -4.91 5.08
C SER A 64 -16.40 -5.65 6.00
N VAL A 65 -15.93 -4.99 7.07
CA VAL A 65 -15.00 -5.59 8.02
C VAL A 65 -15.74 -6.42 9.08
N ASN A 66 -15.05 -7.44 9.62
CA ASN A 66 -15.59 -8.25 10.72
C ASN A 66 -15.73 -7.39 11.99
N PRO A 67 -16.93 -7.26 12.59
CA PRO A 67 -17.14 -6.44 13.79
C PRO A 67 -16.52 -7.04 15.06
N ASP A 68 -16.22 -8.34 15.08
CA ASP A 68 -15.66 -9.03 16.25
C ASP A 68 -14.14 -8.93 16.35
N ILE A 69 -13.48 -8.38 15.33
CA ILE A 69 -12.03 -8.22 15.27
C ILE A 69 -11.67 -6.78 14.95
N ILE A 70 -10.96 -6.13 15.86
CA ILE A 70 -10.35 -4.83 15.61
C ILE A 70 -9.08 -5.04 14.77
N ASN A 71 -9.17 -4.78 13.46
CA ASN A 71 -8.01 -4.94 12.57
C ASN A 71 -7.12 -3.69 12.58
N LEU A 72 -5.95 -3.81 13.20
CA LEU A 72 -4.90 -2.79 13.23
C LEU A 72 -3.60 -3.27 12.56
N ASN A 73 -3.71 -4.18 11.57
CA ASN A 73 -2.58 -4.63 10.74
C ASN A 73 -2.78 -4.28 9.25
N ASN A 74 -3.32 -3.10 8.96
CA ASN A 74 -3.58 -2.67 7.57
C ASN A 74 -2.29 -2.41 6.76
N GLY A 75 -1.14 -2.31 7.42
CA GLY A 75 0.17 -2.29 6.75
C GLY A 75 0.54 -3.62 6.07
N GLY A 76 -0.04 -4.75 6.46
CA GLY A 76 0.08 -6.02 5.74
C GLY A 76 -0.72 -5.99 4.45
N VAL A 77 -2.03 -6.01 4.60
CA VAL A 77 -3.04 -5.89 3.54
C VAL A 77 -4.22 -5.11 4.12
N SER A 78 -4.82 -4.21 3.34
CA SER A 78 -6.04 -3.49 3.73
C SER A 78 -7.28 -4.08 3.04
N PRO A 79 -8.45 -4.04 3.69
CA PRO A 79 -9.69 -4.43 3.04
C PRO A 79 -10.03 -3.46 1.90
N SER A 80 -10.63 -3.98 0.83
CA SER A 80 -11.20 -3.16 -0.23
C SER A 80 -12.58 -2.62 0.19
N PRO A 81 -12.94 -1.38 -0.20
CA PRO A 81 -14.32 -0.89 -0.05
C PRO A 81 -15.33 -1.78 -0.78
N ILE A 82 -16.57 -1.79 -0.31
CA ILE A 82 -17.66 -2.61 -0.89
C ILE A 82 -17.82 -2.35 -2.40
N VAL A 83 -17.70 -1.10 -2.84
CA VAL A 83 -17.81 -0.74 -4.29
C VAL A 83 -16.71 -1.41 -5.13
N VAL A 84 -15.51 -1.58 -4.58
CA VAL A 84 -14.38 -2.27 -5.23
C VAL A 84 -14.63 -3.78 -5.29
N GLN A 85 -15.09 -4.38 -4.19
CA GLN A 85 -15.44 -5.81 -4.14
C GLN A 85 -16.50 -6.15 -5.19
N GLN A 86 -17.55 -5.36 -5.29
CA GLN A 86 -18.63 -5.52 -6.28
C GLN A 86 -18.17 -5.33 -7.72
N ALA A 87 -17.22 -4.41 -7.96
CA ALA A 87 -16.62 -4.27 -9.28
C ALA A 87 -15.92 -5.56 -9.70
N VAL A 88 -15.11 -6.14 -8.82
CA VAL A 88 -14.44 -7.42 -9.08
C VAL A 88 -15.46 -8.54 -9.35
N GLU A 89 -16.53 -8.63 -8.57
CA GLU A 89 -17.60 -9.61 -8.78
C GLU A 89 -18.26 -9.46 -10.17
N ARG A 90 -18.66 -8.24 -10.56
CA ARG A 90 -19.25 -7.98 -11.88
C ARG A 90 -18.32 -8.35 -13.02
N TYR A 91 -17.05 -7.96 -12.95
CA TYR A 91 -16.08 -8.28 -13.98
C TYR A 91 -15.75 -9.78 -14.03
N ASN A 92 -15.77 -10.47 -12.88
CA ASN A 92 -15.62 -11.93 -12.84
C ASN A 92 -16.81 -12.64 -13.48
N GLN A 93 -18.04 -12.20 -13.24
CA GLN A 93 -19.24 -12.72 -13.92
C GLN A 93 -19.14 -12.50 -15.43
N LEU A 94 -18.83 -11.27 -15.86
CA LEU A 94 -18.65 -10.93 -17.28
C LEU A 94 -17.60 -11.81 -17.95
N SER A 95 -16.46 -12.05 -17.29
CA SER A 95 -15.41 -12.92 -17.82
C SER A 95 -15.90 -14.35 -18.05
N ASN A 96 -16.80 -14.86 -17.21
CA ASN A 96 -17.32 -16.23 -17.31
C ASN A 96 -18.45 -16.40 -18.34
N GLU A 97 -19.06 -15.33 -18.83
CA GLU A 97 -20.07 -15.38 -19.90
C GLU A 97 -19.47 -15.78 -21.27
N GLY A 98 -18.16 -15.55 -21.49
CA GLY A 98 -17.41 -15.93 -22.68
C GLY A 98 -15.93 -15.63 -22.52
N PRO A 99 -15.17 -16.48 -21.79
CA PRO A 99 -13.86 -16.11 -21.22
C PRO A 99 -12.87 -15.53 -22.22
N SER A 100 -12.62 -16.22 -23.34
CA SER A 100 -11.64 -15.72 -24.33
C SER A 100 -12.07 -14.44 -25.03
N TYR A 101 -13.37 -14.23 -25.23
CA TYR A 101 -13.87 -13.03 -25.86
C TYR A 101 -13.83 -11.83 -24.89
N TYR A 102 -14.47 -11.95 -23.71
CA TYR A 102 -14.55 -10.84 -22.76
C TYR A 102 -13.19 -10.48 -22.18
N MET A 103 -12.33 -11.47 -21.89
CA MET A 103 -10.99 -11.19 -21.37
C MET A 103 -10.12 -10.45 -22.37
N TRP A 104 -10.03 -10.96 -23.63
CA TRP A 104 -9.07 -10.40 -24.59
C TRP A 104 -9.60 -9.22 -25.39
N GLN A 105 -10.91 -9.21 -25.71
CA GLN A 105 -11.47 -8.15 -26.56
C GLN A 105 -12.02 -6.98 -25.76
N ILE A 106 -12.36 -7.17 -24.49
CA ILE A 106 -13.02 -6.15 -23.66
C ILE A 106 -12.15 -5.74 -22.47
N LEU A 107 -11.84 -6.68 -21.57
CA LEU A 107 -11.16 -6.34 -20.31
C LEU A 107 -9.69 -5.99 -20.49
N ASP A 108 -9.00 -6.64 -21.43
CA ASP A 108 -7.62 -6.27 -21.77
C ASP A 108 -7.54 -4.86 -22.34
N GLN A 109 -8.48 -4.47 -23.20
CA GLN A 109 -8.59 -3.10 -23.70
C GLN A 109 -8.90 -2.08 -22.60
N GLY A 110 -9.63 -2.49 -21.55
CA GLY A 110 -9.94 -1.68 -20.37
C GLY A 110 -8.73 -1.33 -19.50
N ARG A 111 -7.57 -1.94 -19.75
CA ARG A 111 -6.32 -1.63 -19.04
C ARG A 111 -5.75 -0.25 -19.39
N GLU A 112 -5.97 0.24 -20.60
CA GLU A 112 -5.45 1.55 -20.98
C GLU A 112 -6.15 2.70 -20.23
N PRO A 113 -7.47 2.80 -20.17
CA PRO A 113 -8.15 3.77 -19.30
C PRO A 113 -7.77 3.62 -17.81
N LEU A 114 -7.52 2.39 -17.34
CA LEU A 114 -7.06 2.14 -15.98
C LEU A 114 -5.64 2.69 -15.77
N ARG A 115 -4.74 2.47 -16.72
CA ARG A 115 -3.37 3.00 -16.73
C ARG A 115 -3.38 4.53 -16.68
N GLU A 116 -4.26 5.18 -17.43
CA GLU A 116 -4.45 6.63 -17.42
C GLU A 116 -4.87 7.14 -16.02
N LYS A 117 -5.81 6.44 -15.36
CA LYS A 117 -6.21 6.77 -13.98
C LYS A 117 -5.07 6.61 -12.98
N LEU A 118 -4.32 5.50 -13.06
CA LEU A 118 -3.14 5.28 -12.21
C LEU A 118 -2.09 6.37 -12.44
N ALA A 119 -1.81 6.71 -13.69
CA ALA A 119 -0.86 7.75 -14.06
C ALA A 119 -1.31 9.12 -13.52
N HIS A 120 -2.59 9.46 -13.63
CA HIS A 120 -3.14 10.70 -13.06
C HIS A 120 -2.94 10.75 -11.54
N LEU A 121 -3.31 9.68 -10.82
CA LEU A 121 -3.11 9.60 -9.38
C LEU A 121 -1.62 9.71 -9.01
N ALA A 122 -0.74 9.03 -9.75
CA ALA A 122 0.69 9.01 -9.54
C ALA A 122 1.42 10.31 -9.97
N GLY A 123 0.76 11.21 -10.73
CA GLY A 123 1.39 12.38 -11.33
C GLY A 123 2.37 12.04 -12.45
N ALA A 124 2.18 10.90 -13.11
CA ALA A 124 3.07 10.33 -14.12
C ALA A 124 2.40 10.30 -15.51
N ARG A 125 3.15 9.90 -16.53
CA ARG A 125 2.59 9.63 -17.86
C ARG A 125 2.11 8.18 -17.95
N PRO A 126 1.01 7.89 -18.68
CA PRO A 126 0.55 6.51 -18.84
C PRO A 126 1.62 5.55 -19.37
N GLY A 127 2.47 6.01 -20.30
CA GLY A 127 3.59 5.25 -20.85
C GLY A 127 4.72 4.92 -19.86
N GLU A 128 4.63 5.36 -18.62
CA GLU A 128 5.58 5.07 -17.53
C GLU A 128 5.03 4.08 -16.50
N ILE A 129 3.75 3.67 -16.61
CA ILE A 129 3.06 2.81 -15.64
C ILE A 129 2.87 1.40 -16.19
N ALA A 130 3.34 0.39 -15.45
CA ALA A 130 2.98 -1.01 -15.65
C ALA A 130 2.07 -1.48 -14.49
N ILE A 131 1.05 -2.30 -14.83
CA ILE A 131 0.12 -2.87 -13.85
C ILE A 131 0.65 -4.24 -13.44
N ASP A 132 0.93 -4.39 -12.15
CA ASP A 132 1.51 -5.58 -11.53
C ASP A 132 0.58 -6.19 -10.49
N ARG A 133 0.98 -7.33 -9.90
CA ARG A 133 0.23 -8.00 -8.83
C ARG A 133 0.54 -7.46 -7.44
N ASN A 134 1.73 -6.91 -7.23
CA ASN A 134 2.17 -6.33 -5.95
C ASN A 134 3.55 -5.66 -6.10
N SER A 135 3.99 -4.99 -5.03
CA SER A 135 5.32 -4.36 -4.98
C SER A 135 6.48 -5.35 -5.15
N THR A 136 6.32 -6.60 -4.72
CA THR A 136 7.38 -7.62 -4.88
C THR A 136 7.64 -7.90 -6.34
N GLU A 137 6.60 -8.09 -7.16
CA GLU A 137 6.74 -8.26 -8.61
C GLU A 137 7.33 -7.01 -9.26
N ALA A 138 6.78 -5.83 -8.98
CA ALA A 138 7.24 -4.54 -9.52
C ALA A 138 8.74 -4.32 -9.24
N LEU A 139 9.13 -4.43 -7.97
CA LEU A 139 10.52 -4.20 -7.55
C LEU A 139 11.47 -5.30 -8.02
N ASN A 140 11.04 -6.57 -8.05
CA ASN A 140 11.86 -7.65 -8.63
C ASN A 140 12.06 -7.45 -10.14
N THR A 141 11.04 -6.98 -10.87
CA THR A 141 11.19 -6.62 -12.28
C THR A 141 12.27 -5.57 -12.47
N ILE A 142 12.30 -4.54 -11.62
CA ILE A 142 13.36 -3.52 -11.65
C ILE A 142 14.70 -4.12 -11.24
N ILE A 143 14.79 -4.79 -10.09
CA ILE A 143 16.04 -5.32 -9.52
C ILE A 143 16.71 -6.32 -10.47
N PHE A 144 15.96 -7.25 -11.04
CA PHE A 144 16.49 -8.26 -11.97
C PHE A 144 16.66 -7.74 -13.40
N GLY A 145 15.89 -6.72 -13.78
CA GLY A 145 15.95 -6.11 -15.12
C GLY A 145 17.11 -5.14 -15.31
N LEU A 146 17.67 -4.56 -14.25
CA LEU A 146 18.79 -3.62 -14.35
C LEU A 146 20.05 -4.31 -14.88
N PRO A 147 20.75 -3.72 -15.89
CA PRO A 147 21.93 -4.32 -16.53
C PRO A 147 23.21 -4.15 -15.69
N LEU A 148 23.13 -4.53 -14.42
CA LEU A 148 24.26 -4.50 -13.48
C LEU A 148 25.24 -5.65 -13.80
N LYS A 149 26.53 -5.40 -13.59
CA LYS A 149 27.63 -6.33 -13.85
C LYS A 149 28.30 -6.76 -12.55
N ALA A 150 29.08 -7.83 -12.62
CA ALA A 150 29.91 -8.28 -11.50
C ALA A 150 30.79 -7.13 -10.98
N GLY A 151 30.77 -6.92 -9.67
CA GLY A 151 31.47 -5.83 -9.01
C GLY A 151 30.72 -4.51 -8.90
N ASP A 152 29.61 -4.30 -9.62
CA ASP A 152 28.73 -3.15 -9.39
C ASP A 152 28.10 -3.22 -8.00
N GLU A 153 28.03 -2.08 -7.32
CA GLU A 153 27.49 -1.99 -5.98
C GLU A 153 26.08 -1.43 -5.95
N VAL A 154 25.21 -2.03 -5.11
CA VAL A 154 23.90 -1.53 -4.75
C VAL A 154 23.87 -1.25 -3.26
N ILE A 155 23.36 -0.08 -2.87
CA ILE A 155 23.18 0.29 -1.46
C ILE A 155 21.70 0.19 -1.11
N GLY A 156 21.38 -0.53 -0.04
CA GLY A 156 20.07 -0.57 0.62
C GLY A 156 20.24 -0.50 2.12
N THR A 157 19.18 -0.81 2.87
CA THR A 157 19.21 -0.82 4.33
C THR A 157 18.96 -2.20 4.90
N LYS A 158 19.41 -2.44 6.13
CA LYS A 158 19.05 -3.65 6.88
C LYS A 158 17.55 -3.67 7.22
N GLN A 159 16.92 -2.51 7.23
CA GLN A 159 15.51 -2.33 7.55
C GLN A 159 14.58 -2.39 6.33
N ASP A 160 15.12 -2.62 5.13
CA ASP A 160 14.31 -2.86 3.92
C ASP A 160 13.47 -4.15 4.06
N TYR A 161 12.46 -4.28 3.21
CA TYR A 161 11.59 -5.45 3.22
C TYR A 161 12.37 -6.72 2.83
N PRO A 162 12.22 -7.86 3.55
CA PRO A 162 13.04 -9.06 3.35
C PRO A 162 13.14 -9.54 1.91
N HIS A 163 12.02 -9.54 1.16
CA HIS A 163 12.04 -9.99 -0.24
C HIS A 163 12.88 -9.08 -1.16
N MET A 164 13.08 -7.81 -0.80
CA MET A 164 13.99 -6.94 -1.56
C MET A 164 15.44 -7.25 -1.22
N ILE A 165 15.73 -7.47 0.05
CA ILE A 165 17.06 -7.91 0.51
C ILE A 165 17.43 -9.24 -0.17
N GLU A 166 16.52 -10.23 -0.18
CA GLU A 166 16.75 -11.52 -0.82
C GLU A 166 16.92 -11.41 -2.34
N ALA A 167 16.18 -10.50 -3.00
CA ALA A 167 16.36 -10.26 -4.44
C ALA A 167 17.79 -9.78 -4.76
N TYR A 168 18.33 -8.85 -3.97
CA TYR A 168 19.72 -8.39 -4.13
C TYR A 168 20.74 -9.48 -3.75
N ARG A 169 20.51 -10.28 -2.72
CA ARG A 169 21.35 -11.43 -2.36
C ARG A 169 21.40 -12.45 -3.50
N GLN A 170 20.25 -12.79 -4.08
CA GLN A 170 20.16 -13.67 -5.23
C GLN A 170 20.95 -13.10 -6.43
N ARG A 171 20.87 -11.79 -6.69
CA ARG A 171 21.67 -11.17 -7.73
C ARG A 171 23.17 -11.17 -7.42
N ALA A 172 23.55 -11.02 -6.15
CA ALA A 172 24.94 -11.10 -5.74
C ALA A 172 25.52 -12.51 -6.02
N GLU A 173 24.76 -13.56 -5.69
CA GLU A 173 25.15 -14.95 -5.99
C GLU A 173 25.19 -15.27 -7.47
N ARG A 174 24.17 -14.83 -8.23
CA ARG A 174 24.03 -15.18 -9.65
C ARG A 174 24.88 -14.31 -10.57
N ASP A 175 24.88 -12.99 -10.33
CA ASP A 175 25.44 -12.00 -11.25
C ASP A 175 26.73 -11.36 -10.73
N GLY A 176 27.12 -11.64 -9.48
CA GLY A 176 28.36 -11.15 -8.86
C GLY A 176 28.31 -9.66 -8.47
N ILE A 177 27.11 -9.05 -8.35
CA ILE A 177 26.97 -7.69 -7.80
C ILE A 177 27.32 -7.68 -6.31
N ILE A 178 27.59 -6.50 -5.78
CA ILE A 178 27.86 -6.30 -4.36
C ILE A 178 26.68 -5.59 -3.73
N TYR A 179 25.97 -6.26 -2.80
CA TYR A 179 24.90 -5.63 -2.04
C TYR A 179 25.41 -5.14 -0.69
N LYS A 180 25.38 -3.82 -0.50
CA LYS A 180 25.78 -3.12 0.74
C LYS A 180 24.56 -2.69 1.50
N GLN A 181 24.54 -2.94 2.81
CA GLN A 181 23.45 -2.55 3.68
C GLN A 181 23.96 -1.57 4.74
N ILE A 182 23.37 -0.38 4.77
CA ILE A 182 23.49 0.55 5.91
C ILE A 182 22.39 0.24 6.93
N SER A 183 22.48 0.79 8.14
CA SER A 183 21.51 0.56 9.22
C SER A 183 21.14 1.86 9.90
N PHE A 184 19.89 1.96 10.33
CA PHE A 184 19.35 3.11 11.04
C PHE A 184 18.73 2.70 12.38
N ASP A 185 18.87 3.58 13.37
CA ASP A 185 18.16 3.48 14.65
C ASP A 185 16.99 4.47 14.63
N PHE A 186 15.78 3.94 14.45
CA PHE A 186 14.56 4.75 14.34
C PHE A 186 13.93 5.06 15.71
N PRO A 187 13.19 6.18 15.84
CA PRO A 187 12.89 7.21 14.83
C PRO A 187 14.04 8.20 14.60
N ILE A 188 14.13 8.74 13.38
CA ILE A 188 15.07 9.81 13.00
C ILE A 188 14.28 11.00 12.48
N GLU A 189 14.47 12.18 13.09
CA GLU A 189 13.85 13.44 12.68
C GLU A 189 14.86 14.42 12.07
N ASP A 190 15.86 13.87 11.35
CA ASP A 190 16.90 14.64 10.66
C ASP A 190 17.17 14.01 9.28
N ASP A 191 16.60 14.62 8.26
CA ASP A 191 16.78 14.18 6.86
C ASP A 191 18.24 14.22 6.44
N ASN A 192 19.03 15.22 6.93
CA ASN A 192 20.42 15.36 6.53
C ASN A 192 21.27 14.22 7.10
N ALA A 193 20.97 13.76 8.32
CA ALA A 193 21.63 12.59 8.90
C ALA A 193 21.36 11.33 8.07
N ILE A 194 20.11 11.16 7.58
CA ILE A 194 19.74 10.04 6.71
C ILE A 194 20.48 10.13 5.37
N VAL A 195 20.43 11.27 4.69
CA VAL A 195 21.11 11.47 3.39
C VAL A 195 22.61 11.23 3.52
N LYS A 196 23.24 11.79 4.56
CA LYS A 196 24.67 11.63 4.83
C LYS A 196 25.07 10.17 5.03
N ALA A 197 24.22 9.35 5.67
CA ALA A 197 24.50 7.93 5.86
C ALA A 197 24.57 7.17 4.51
N TYR A 198 23.66 7.49 3.56
CA TYR A 198 23.72 6.95 2.21
C TYR A 198 24.96 7.46 1.46
N GLU A 199 25.24 8.77 1.51
CA GLU A 199 26.38 9.38 0.83
C GLU A 199 27.72 8.76 1.28
N GLN A 200 27.92 8.55 2.57
CA GLN A 200 29.11 7.93 3.14
C GLN A 200 29.31 6.46 2.69
N ALA A 201 28.25 5.78 2.27
CA ALA A 201 28.34 4.40 1.78
C ALA A 201 28.73 4.32 0.30
N ILE A 202 28.69 5.44 -0.45
CA ILE A 202 28.99 5.49 -1.89
C ILE A 202 30.47 5.18 -2.15
N THR A 203 30.72 4.41 -3.22
CA THR A 203 32.04 4.19 -3.80
C THR A 203 31.98 4.40 -5.33
N PRO A 204 33.10 4.44 -6.04
CA PRO A 204 33.11 4.53 -7.50
C PRO A 204 32.38 3.38 -8.23
N ARG A 205 32.11 2.27 -7.52
CA ARG A 205 31.37 1.12 -8.06
C ARG A 205 29.86 1.18 -7.78
N THR A 206 29.39 2.10 -6.97
CA THR A 206 27.96 2.23 -6.65
C THR A 206 27.18 2.64 -7.88
N LYS A 207 26.15 1.91 -8.25
CA LYS A 207 25.29 2.14 -9.42
C LYS A 207 23.84 2.42 -9.04
N VAL A 208 23.38 1.89 -7.94
CA VAL A 208 21.98 1.97 -7.52
C VAL A 208 21.89 2.18 -6.00
N ILE A 209 20.95 3.03 -5.61
CA ILE A 209 20.48 3.14 -4.21
C ILE A 209 19.02 2.70 -4.17
N HIS A 210 18.70 1.73 -3.30
CA HIS A 210 17.34 1.33 -2.99
C HIS A 210 16.87 2.05 -1.73
N VAL A 211 15.71 2.70 -1.79
CA VAL A 211 15.14 3.46 -0.66
C VAL A 211 13.71 3.01 -0.43
N THR A 212 13.43 2.44 0.71
CA THR A 212 12.04 2.21 1.17
C THR A 212 11.45 3.54 1.63
N HIS A 213 10.48 4.10 0.88
CA HIS A 213 9.90 5.43 1.15
C HIS A 213 9.24 5.50 2.53
N MET A 214 8.55 4.43 2.95
CA MET A 214 8.06 4.28 4.32
C MET A 214 8.46 2.92 4.87
N ILE A 215 9.33 2.92 5.89
CA ILE A 215 9.82 1.70 6.55
C ILE A 215 8.64 0.93 7.15
N ASN A 216 8.39 -0.25 6.64
CA ASN A 216 7.21 -1.06 6.97
C ASN A 216 7.15 -1.55 8.43
N TRP A 217 8.27 -1.53 9.13
CA TRP A 217 8.37 -2.01 10.52
C TRP A 217 7.89 -1.00 11.54
N VAL A 218 8.30 0.27 11.37
CA VAL A 218 8.09 1.36 12.33
C VAL A 218 7.45 2.60 11.71
N GLY A 219 7.20 2.61 10.40
CA GLY A 219 6.52 3.74 9.75
C GLY A 219 7.36 5.00 9.56
N GLN A 220 8.70 4.91 9.66
CA GLN A 220 9.58 6.03 9.33
C GLN A 220 9.44 6.39 7.86
N THR A 221 9.11 7.63 7.56
CA THR A 221 9.14 8.19 6.20
C THR A 221 10.56 8.64 5.90
N MET A 222 11.12 8.17 4.79
CA MET A 222 12.48 8.48 4.34
C MET A 222 12.46 9.64 3.35
N PRO A 223 13.46 10.53 3.35
CA PRO A 223 13.53 11.71 2.48
C PRO A 223 14.01 11.32 1.05
N VAL A 224 13.19 10.55 0.31
CA VAL A 224 13.57 9.95 -0.98
C VAL A 224 14.09 10.99 -1.97
N ALA A 225 13.42 12.14 -2.12
CA ALA A 225 13.86 13.18 -3.05
C ALA A 225 15.27 13.69 -2.73
N LYS A 226 15.58 13.96 -1.45
CA LYS A 226 16.91 14.42 -1.04
C LYS A 226 17.99 13.34 -1.26
N ILE A 227 17.63 12.06 -1.02
CA ILE A 227 18.54 10.93 -1.30
C ILE A 227 18.74 10.80 -2.81
N ALA A 228 17.70 10.97 -3.61
CA ALA A 228 17.78 10.89 -5.07
C ALA A 228 18.64 12.04 -5.66
N ASP A 229 18.44 13.26 -5.20
CA ASP A 229 19.25 14.40 -5.62
C ASP A 229 20.74 14.19 -5.31
N MET A 230 21.05 13.70 -4.12
CA MET A 230 22.42 13.34 -3.71
C MET A 230 22.96 12.21 -4.60
N ALA A 231 22.21 11.13 -4.82
CA ALA A 231 22.61 9.99 -5.65
C ALA A 231 22.88 10.40 -7.11
N HIS A 232 22.01 11.22 -7.69
CA HIS A 232 22.14 11.72 -9.06
C HIS A 232 23.39 12.61 -9.24
N ALA A 233 23.79 13.38 -8.21
CA ALA A 233 25.05 14.13 -8.23
C ALA A 233 26.28 13.20 -8.37
N HIS A 234 26.14 11.93 -7.99
CA HIS A 234 27.15 10.88 -8.17
C HIS A 234 26.89 9.96 -9.38
N ASN A 235 25.92 10.29 -10.25
CA ASN A 235 25.47 9.44 -11.37
C ASN A 235 24.96 8.05 -10.94
N ILE A 236 24.30 7.98 -9.81
CA ILE A 236 23.71 6.75 -9.22
C ILE A 236 22.20 6.80 -9.39
N GLU A 237 21.59 5.69 -9.82
CA GLU A 237 20.15 5.57 -9.99
C GLU A 237 19.44 5.22 -8.68
N VAL A 238 18.18 5.63 -8.54
CA VAL A 238 17.41 5.43 -7.31
C VAL A 238 16.14 4.63 -7.60
N ILE A 239 15.98 3.54 -6.84
CA ILE A 239 14.76 2.74 -6.77
C ILE A 239 14.03 3.13 -5.48
N ALA A 240 12.76 3.54 -5.59
CA ALA A 240 11.92 3.80 -4.43
C ALA A 240 10.90 2.67 -4.23
N ASP A 241 10.91 2.05 -3.05
CA ASP A 241 9.86 1.13 -2.59
C ASP A 241 8.73 1.93 -1.95
N GLY A 242 7.66 2.09 -2.71
CA GLY A 242 6.45 2.81 -2.32
C GLY A 242 5.35 1.93 -1.73
N ALA A 243 5.65 0.67 -1.36
CA ALA A 243 4.64 -0.30 -0.93
C ALA A 243 3.72 0.18 0.19
N HIS A 244 4.20 1.07 1.07
CA HIS A 244 3.44 1.61 2.19
C HIS A 244 3.12 3.11 2.06
N SER A 245 3.66 3.81 1.08
CA SER A 245 3.45 5.24 0.91
C SER A 245 2.40 5.60 -0.13
N PHE A 246 2.29 4.82 -1.23
CA PHE A 246 1.31 5.11 -2.28
C PHE A 246 -0.12 4.89 -1.81
N GLY A 247 -0.99 5.87 -2.09
CA GLY A 247 -2.37 5.87 -1.60
C GLY A 247 -2.53 6.16 -0.10
N LEU A 248 -1.43 6.39 0.63
CA LEU A 248 -1.38 6.84 2.03
C LEU A 248 -0.94 8.30 2.12
N LEU A 249 0.26 8.60 1.64
CA LEU A 249 0.81 9.94 1.63
C LEU A 249 0.35 10.69 0.36
N ASP A 250 0.19 11.99 0.49
CA ASP A 250 -0.17 12.88 -0.60
C ASP A 250 1.09 13.38 -1.32
N PHE A 251 1.54 12.64 -2.32
CA PHE A 251 2.69 12.98 -3.18
C PHE A 251 2.45 12.51 -4.62
N LYS A 252 3.23 13.03 -5.52
CA LYS A 252 3.35 12.52 -6.89
C LYS A 252 4.70 11.82 -7.05
N ILE A 253 4.75 10.72 -7.81
CA ILE A 253 5.99 9.96 -7.96
C ILE A 253 7.16 10.83 -8.49
N PRO A 254 6.96 11.74 -9.45
CA PRO A 254 8.03 12.66 -9.88
C PRO A 254 8.62 13.52 -8.76
N ASP A 255 7.83 13.84 -7.70
CA ASP A 255 8.32 14.63 -6.55
C ASP A 255 9.37 13.87 -5.72
N LEU A 256 9.48 12.56 -5.89
CA LEU A 256 10.49 11.72 -5.24
C LEU A 256 11.83 11.74 -5.97
N HIS A 257 11.91 12.30 -7.15
CA HIS A 257 13.09 12.36 -8.02
C HIS A 257 13.73 10.99 -8.33
N CYS A 258 13.10 9.87 -7.95
CA CYS A 258 13.62 8.53 -8.21
C CYS A 258 13.56 8.17 -9.71
N ASP A 259 14.28 7.10 -10.11
CA ASP A 259 14.29 6.60 -11.49
C ASP A 259 13.28 5.46 -11.69
N PHE A 260 13.00 4.74 -10.62
CA PHE A 260 12.10 3.59 -10.58
C PHE A 260 11.29 3.59 -9.29
N PHE A 261 10.05 3.12 -9.38
CA PHE A 261 9.16 3.01 -8.23
C PHE A 261 8.29 1.75 -8.33
N GLY A 262 8.12 1.05 -7.22
CA GLY A 262 7.22 -0.11 -7.14
C GLY A 262 6.30 -0.02 -5.94
N THR A 263 5.01 -0.41 -6.10
CA THR A 263 4.05 -0.35 -5.01
C THR A 263 3.00 -1.46 -5.07
N SER A 264 2.40 -1.75 -3.91
CA SER A 264 1.20 -2.59 -3.75
C SER A 264 -0.04 -1.72 -3.65
N LEU A 265 -1.01 -1.90 -4.54
CA LEU A 265 -2.25 -1.12 -4.56
C LEU A 265 -3.27 -1.63 -3.53
N HIS A 266 -3.14 -2.90 -3.09
CA HIS A 266 -4.01 -3.54 -2.09
C HIS A 266 -3.68 -3.19 -0.62
N LYS A 267 -2.78 -2.22 -0.40
CA LYS A 267 -2.51 -1.66 0.93
C LYS A 267 -3.34 -0.38 1.13
N PHE A 268 -2.71 0.77 1.16
CA PHE A 268 -3.43 2.00 1.50
C PHE A 268 -4.34 2.55 0.39
N LEU A 269 -4.14 2.18 -0.88
CA LEU A 269 -5.13 2.50 -1.92
C LEU A 269 -6.41 1.67 -1.78
N SER A 270 -6.34 0.54 -1.04
CA SER A 270 -7.46 -0.39 -0.84
C SER A 270 -8.01 -1.00 -2.13
N ALA A 271 -7.15 -1.17 -3.14
CA ALA A 271 -7.48 -1.88 -4.37
C ALA A 271 -7.61 -3.40 -4.09
N PRO A 272 -8.10 -4.21 -5.05
CA PRO A 272 -8.23 -5.64 -4.86
C PRO A 272 -6.91 -6.31 -4.45
N ILE A 273 -6.99 -7.33 -3.58
CA ILE A 273 -5.81 -8.10 -3.15
C ILE A 273 -5.15 -8.74 -4.36
N GLY A 274 -3.83 -8.60 -4.47
CA GLY A 274 -3.08 -9.08 -5.64
C GLY A 274 -3.02 -8.07 -6.78
N THR A 275 -3.03 -6.76 -6.45
CA THR A 275 -2.80 -5.67 -7.40
C THR A 275 -1.62 -4.80 -6.97
N GLY A 276 -0.84 -4.35 -7.93
CA GLY A 276 0.35 -3.52 -7.76
C GLY A 276 0.59 -2.64 -8.99
N MET A 277 1.64 -1.84 -8.90
CA MET A 277 2.05 -0.94 -9.97
C MET A 277 3.56 -0.73 -9.93
N MET A 278 4.16 -0.71 -11.11
CA MET A 278 5.53 -0.26 -11.34
C MET A 278 5.50 1.06 -12.12
N TRP A 279 6.32 2.00 -11.72
CA TRP A 279 6.63 3.19 -12.51
C TRP A 279 8.10 3.17 -12.90
N VAL A 280 8.36 3.47 -14.15
CA VAL A 280 9.72 3.58 -14.71
C VAL A 280 9.81 4.89 -15.48
N LYS A 281 10.80 5.70 -15.15
CA LYS A 281 11.10 6.92 -15.90
C LYS A 281 11.30 6.61 -17.38
N GLN A 282 10.64 7.34 -18.28
CA GLN A 282 10.53 7.00 -19.73
C GLN A 282 11.86 6.60 -20.37
N GLU A 283 12.92 7.37 -20.12
CA GLU A 283 14.25 7.14 -20.69
C GLU A 283 14.98 5.92 -20.11
N LYS A 284 14.40 5.28 -19.09
CA LYS A 284 14.97 4.09 -18.44
C LYS A 284 14.28 2.79 -18.88
N ILE A 285 13.14 2.87 -19.57
CA ILE A 285 12.34 1.69 -19.95
C ILE A 285 13.14 0.77 -20.87
N GLU A 286 13.77 1.32 -21.91
CA GLU A 286 14.47 0.54 -22.95
C GLU A 286 15.56 -0.37 -22.38
N LYS A 287 16.34 0.12 -21.41
CA LYS A 287 17.45 -0.63 -20.82
C LYS A 287 17.04 -1.69 -19.80
N LEU A 288 15.82 -1.58 -19.24
CA LEU A 288 15.34 -2.49 -18.20
C LEU A 288 14.80 -3.77 -18.86
N TRP A 289 15.35 -4.94 -18.49
CA TRP A 289 14.86 -6.23 -18.97
C TRP A 289 13.54 -6.61 -18.28
N PRO A 290 12.57 -7.18 -18.99
CA PRO A 290 11.37 -7.74 -18.37
C PRO A 290 11.72 -8.99 -17.54
N LEU A 291 11.03 -9.21 -16.44
CA LEU A 291 11.20 -10.38 -15.59
C LEU A 291 10.67 -11.65 -16.26
N VAL A 292 9.55 -11.54 -16.96
CA VAL A 292 8.98 -12.59 -17.79
C VAL A 292 9.40 -12.36 -19.25
N CYS A 293 9.71 -13.44 -19.97
CA CYS A 293 10.18 -13.35 -21.36
C CYS A 293 9.20 -12.56 -22.23
N ASN A 294 9.75 -11.71 -23.10
CA ASN A 294 9.00 -10.88 -24.03
C ASN A 294 9.70 -10.88 -25.38
N GLY A 295 8.94 -10.84 -26.47
CA GLY A 295 9.47 -10.82 -27.86
C GLY A 295 10.25 -9.55 -28.21
N THR A 296 10.07 -8.47 -27.43
CA THR A 296 10.71 -7.16 -27.64
C THR A 296 11.33 -6.61 -26.35
N PRO A 297 12.31 -7.30 -25.73
CA PRO A 297 12.81 -6.96 -24.40
C PRO A 297 13.46 -5.56 -24.32
N HIS A 298 13.92 -5.02 -25.43
CA HIS A 298 14.50 -3.69 -25.55
C HIS A 298 13.51 -2.63 -26.07
N SER A 299 12.21 -2.93 -26.08
CA SER A 299 11.20 -1.92 -26.41
C SER A 299 11.18 -0.80 -25.37
N ALA A 300 10.97 0.44 -25.83
CA ALA A 300 10.69 1.59 -24.95
C ALA A 300 9.22 1.65 -24.48
N ASP A 301 8.38 0.66 -24.84
CA ASP A 301 7.00 0.54 -24.40
C ASP A 301 6.96 -0.15 -23.04
N ILE A 302 6.34 0.51 -22.07
CA ILE A 302 6.17 0.00 -20.68
C ILE A 302 5.40 -1.32 -20.64
N ARG A 303 4.53 -1.59 -21.64
CA ARG A 303 3.70 -2.80 -21.70
C ARG A 303 4.52 -4.08 -21.85
N LYS A 304 5.80 -4.00 -22.22
CA LYS A 304 6.70 -5.16 -22.23
C LYS A 304 6.81 -5.87 -20.88
N PHE A 305 6.55 -5.16 -19.78
CA PHE A 305 6.57 -5.72 -18.43
C PHE A 305 5.27 -6.43 -18.05
N GLU A 306 4.23 -6.32 -18.87
CA GLU A 306 2.90 -6.87 -18.62
C GLU A 306 2.57 -8.09 -19.50
N ASP A 307 3.54 -8.63 -20.21
CA ASP A 307 3.36 -9.83 -21.04
C ASP A 307 3.40 -11.09 -20.17
N LEU A 308 2.34 -11.30 -19.39
CA LEU A 308 2.24 -12.34 -18.35
C LEU A 308 1.33 -13.52 -18.77
N GLY A 309 0.76 -13.51 -19.98
CA GLY A 309 -0.24 -14.48 -20.40
C GLY A 309 -1.59 -14.29 -19.69
N THR A 310 -2.33 -15.38 -19.53
CA THR A 310 -3.67 -15.36 -18.89
C THR A 310 -3.54 -15.01 -17.40
N ARG A 311 -4.31 -14.02 -16.96
CA ARG A 311 -4.32 -13.50 -15.58
C ARG A 311 -5.71 -13.04 -15.17
N SER A 312 -5.87 -12.57 -13.94
CA SER A 312 -7.14 -12.10 -13.41
C SER A 312 -7.43 -10.65 -13.81
N PHE A 313 -7.97 -10.43 -15.01
CA PHE A 313 -8.44 -9.11 -15.44
C PHE A 313 -9.52 -8.49 -14.54
N PRO A 314 -10.45 -9.26 -13.92
CA PRO A 314 -11.40 -8.71 -12.96
C PRO A 314 -10.76 -7.98 -11.78
N LEU A 315 -9.65 -8.48 -11.24
CA LEU A 315 -8.90 -7.81 -10.17
C LEU A 315 -8.30 -6.49 -10.66
N GLU A 316 -7.69 -6.49 -11.84
CA GLU A 316 -7.11 -5.28 -12.44
C GLU A 316 -8.19 -4.20 -12.64
N GLN A 317 -9.35 -4.55 -13.20
CA GLN A 317 -10.46 -3.60 -13.41
C GLN A 317 -11.00 -3.02 -12.10
N GLY A 318 -10.97 -3.78 -11.01
CA GLY A 318 -11.35 -3.30 -9.67
C GLY A 318 -10.47 -2.15 -9.13
N ILE A 319 -9.24 -1.99 -9.64
CA ILE A 319 -8.35 -0.89 -9.27
C ILE A 319 -8.99 0.47 -9.59
N GLY A 320 -9.73 0.57 -10.71
CA GLY A 320 -10.39 1.80 -11.14
C GLY A 320 -11.37 2.34 -10.11
N GLU A 321 -12.13 1.46 -9.45
CA GLU A 321 -13.05 1.85 -8.39
C GLU A 321 -12.33 2.22 -7.08
N ALA A 322 -11.19 1.60 -6.80
CA ALA A 322 -10.37 1.98 -5.65
C ALA A 322 -9.78 3.38 -5.82
N ILE A 323 -9.36 3.75 -7.05
CA ILE A 323 -8.91 5.11 -7.37
C ILE A 323 -10.06 6.10 -7.22
N ASN A 324 -11.24 5.82 -7.79
CA ASN A 324 -12.42 6.68 -7.68
C ASN A 324 -12.79 6.92 -6.20
N PHE A 325 -12.75 5.87 -5.38
CA PHE A 325 -13.05 5.97 -3.95
C PHE A 325 -12.01 6.79 -3.19
N HIS A 326 -10.71 6.57 -3.49
CA HIS A 326 -9.61 7.33 -2.92
C HIS A 326 -9.70 8.83 -3.27
N GLU A 327 -9.93 9.15 -4.53
CA GLU A 327 -10.08 10.53 -5.01
C GLU A 327 -11.32 11.20 -4.43
N GLY A 328 -12.40 10.45 -4.23
CA GLY A 328 -13.62 10.94 -3.57
C GLY A 328 -13.38 11.37 -2.12
N ILE A 329 -12.47 10.71 -1.40
CA ILE A 329 -12.01 11.14 -0.06
C ILE A 329 -11.06 12.33 -0.21
N GLY A 330 -10.10 12.23 -1.13
CA GLY A 330 -8.99 13.15 -1.35
C GLY A 330 -7.71 12.69 -0.62
N SER A 331 -6.59 12.63 -1.36
CA SER A 331 -5.29 12.11 -0.86
C SER A 331 -4.87 12.80 0.45
N LYS A 332 -4.90 14.13 0.47
CA LYS A 332 -4.49 14.90 1.68
C LYS A 332 -5.39 14.69 2.88
N ARG A 333 -6.72 14.59 2.66
CA ARG A 333 -7.67 14.30 3.75
C ARG A 333 -7.42 12.91 4.34
N LYS A 334 -7.15 11.92 3.49
CA LYS A 334 -6.83 10.55 3.90
C LYS A 334 -5.54 10.50 4.71
N GLU A 335 -4.48 11.13 4.24
CA GLU A 335 -3.20 11.23 4.95
C GLU A 335 -3.39 11.85 6.34
N GLN A 336 -4.06 13.00 6.40
CA GLN A 336 -4.31 13.70 7.68
C GLN A 336 -5.17 12.86 8.63
N ARG A 337 -6.20 12.18 8.14
CA ARG A 337 -7.02 11.27 8.97
C ARG A 337 -6.19 10.14 9.55
N ILE A 338 -5.42 9.43 8.73
CA ILE A 338 -4.68 8.28 9.19
C ILE A 338 -3.56 8.70 10.15
N GLY A 339 -2.88 9.82 9.86
CA GLY A 339 -1.92 10.43 10.77
C GLY A 339 -2.55 10.84 12.10
N TYR A 340 -3.75 11.43 12.08
CA TYR A 340 -4.53 11.75 13.27
C TYR A 340 -4.85 10.47 14.08
N LEU A 341 -5.38 9.42 13.44
CA LEU A 341 -5.70 8.16 14.11
C LEU A 341 -4.46 7.53 14.77
N LYS A 342 -3.31 7.53 14.08
CA LYS A 342 -2.04 7.07 14.65
C LYS A 342 -1.67 7.89 15.89
N ASN A 343 -1.65 9.21 15.78
CA ASN A 343 -1.26 10.06 16.89
C ASN A 343 -2.27 10.03 18.05
N TYR A 344 -3.56 9.82 17.76
CA TYR A 344 -4.63 9.75 18.77
C TYR A 344 -4.37 8.68 19.84
N TRP A 345 -3.97 7.49 19.44
CA TRP A 345 -3.65 6.43 20.39
C TRP A 345 -2.20 6.49 20.87
N ALA A 346 -1.24 6.76 19.96
CA ALA A 346 0.18 6.68 20.27
C ALA A 346 0.63 7.71 21.31
N SER A 347 0.14 8.95 21.22
CA SER A 347 0.45 9.99 22.21
C SER A 347 -0.08 9.66 23.63
N ARG A 348 -1.18 8.92 23.71
CA ARG A 348 -1.77 8.50 24.99
C ARG A 348 -0.98 7.35 25.62
N VAL A 349 -0.62 6.33 24.82
CA VAL A 349 0.15 5.18 25.36
C VAL A 349 1.59 5.54 25.69
N GLN A 350 2.19 6.55 25.03
CA GLN A 350 3.54 7.04 25.33
C GLN A 350 3.69 7.52 26.79
N GLN A 351 2.59 7.90 27.43
CA GLN A 351 2.58 8.34 28.83
C GLN A 351 2.49 7.19 29.84
N ILE A 352 2.27 5.96 29.35
CA ILE A 352 2.13 4.79 30.22
C ILE A 352 3.53 4.26 30.58
N PRO A 353 3.83 4.04 31.87
CA PRO A 353 5.10 3.45 32.29
C PRO A 353 5.38 2.13 31.56
N LYS A 354 6.64 1.85 31.25
CA LYS A 354 7.13 0.68 30.49
C LYS A 354 6.75 0.66 29.00
N VAL A 355 5.94 1.60 28.49
CA VAL A 355 5.62 1.69 27.07
C VAL A 355 6.61 2.57 26.34
N LYS A 356 7.12 2.07 25.21
CA LYS A 356 8.02 2.81 24.33
C LYS A 356 7.50 2.84 22.89
N LEU A 357 7.49 4.02 22.28
CA LEU A 357 7.23 4.18 20.84
C LEU A 357 8.53 4.07 20.05
N HIS A 358 8.47 3.39 18.90
CA HIS A 358 9.56 3.24 17.93
C HIS A 358 9.31 4.07 16.67
N THR A 359 8.34 4.99 16.74
CA THR A 359 7.88 5.82 15.63
C THR A 359 7.74 7.27 16.11
N SER A 360 8.15 8.22 15.27
CA SER A 360 7.93 9.63 15.54
C SER A 360 6.43 9.98 15.55
N LEU A 361 6.03 10.89 16.43
CA LEU A 361 4.71 11.52 16.39
C LEU A 361 4.65 12.70 15.43
N ASN A 362 5.79 13.17 14.93
CA ASN A 362 5.87 14.22 13.92
C ASN A 362 5.44 13.63 12.56
N LEU A 363 4.35 14.17 12.00
CA LEU A 363 3.75 13.68 10.75
C LEU A 363 4.63 13.92 9.51
N ASN A 364 5.69 14.70 9.61
CA ASN A 364 6.68 14.82 8.55
C ASN A 364 7.53 13.54 8.40
N TYR A 365 7.63 12.74 9.47
CA TYR A 365 8.47 11.53 9.53
C TYR A 365 7.68 10.24 9.68
N SER A 366 6.36 10.31 9.77
CA SER A 366 5.50 9.13 9.93
C SER A 366 4.05 9.43 9.55
N CYS A 367 3.24 8.39 9.28
CA CYS A 367 1.81 8.54 9.06
C CYS A 367 1.00 7.41 9.73
N ALA A 368 0.74 6.29 9.03
CA ALA A 368 -0.17 5.23 9.48
C ALA A 368 0.45 4.25 10.47
N ILE A 369 1.69 3.88 10.21
CA ILE A 369 2.37 2.77 10.89
C ILE A 369 3.04 3.29 12.16
N CYS A 370 2.84 2.57 13.27
CA CYS A 370 3.52 2.87 14.52
C CYS A 370 3.99 1.58 15.20
N GLY A 371 5.25 1.54 15.58
CA GLY A 371 5.84 0.50 16.41
C GLY A 371 5.73 0.88 17.89
N VAL A 372 5.27 -0.04 18.72
CA VAL A 372 5.17 0.12 20.18
C VAL A 372 5.67 -1.13 20.89
N SER A 373 6.34 -0.98 22.02
CA SER A 373 6.77 -2.08 22.87
C SER A 373 6.40 -1.82 24.33
N ILE A 374 6.32 -2.89 25.12
CA ILE A 374 6.15 -2.86 26.58
C ILE A 374 7.37 -3.55 27.18
N ASP A 375 8.08 -2.88 28.08
CA ASP A 375 9.23 -3.47 28.78
C ASP A 375 8.75 -4.69 29.59
N GLY A 376 9.43 -5.82 29.45
CA GLY A 376 9.05 -7.10 30.05
C GLY A 376 8.22 -8.00 29.14
N MET A 377 7.79 -7.56 27.96
CA MET A 377 7.06 -8.39 26.98
C MET A 377 7.80 -8.48 25.65
N THR A 378 7.87 -9.67 25.07
CA THR A 378 8.30 -9.82 23.68
C THR A 378 7.19 -9.33 22.72
N PRO A 379 7.54 -8.89 21.48
CA PRO A 379 6.54 -8.51 20.49
C PRO A 379 5.50 -9.61 20.20
N GLY A 380 5.92 -10.87 20.18
CA GLY A 380 5.01 -12.01 20.01
C GLY A 380 4.02 -12.17 21.15
N GLN A 381 4.49 -12.05 22.40
CA GLN A 381 3.61 -12.11 23.59
C GLN A 381 2.60 -10.96 23.60
N MET A 382 3.06 -9.74 23.32
CA MET A 382 2.18 -8.56 23.27
C MET A 382 1.13 -8.69 22.14
N ALA A 383 1.51 -9.11 20.94
CA ALA A 383 0.59 -9.30 19.83
C ALA A 383 -0.44 -10.41 20.11
N ALA A 384 -0.01 -11.53 20.72
CA ALA A 384 -0.89 -12.61 21.13
C ALA A 384 -1.90 -12.14 22.20
N ALA A 385 -1.45 -11.47 23.25
CA ALA A 385 -2.32 -10.95 24.32
C ALA A 385 -3.33 -9.93 23.78
N LEU A 386 -2.92 -9.01 22.89
CA LEU A 386 -3.84 -8.07 22.22
C LEU A 386 -4.94 -8.80 21.44
N PHE A 387 -4.62 -9.91 20.78
CA PHE A 387 -5.61 -10.68 20.03
C PHE A 387 -6.48 -11.57 20.93
N ASP A 388 -5.88 -12.30 21.85
CA ASP A 388 -6.57 -13.31 22.64
C ASP A 388 -7.52 -12.69 23.67
N GLU A 389 -7.06 -11.63 24.36
CA GLU A 389 -7.83 -10.96 25.41
C GLU A 389 -8.77 -9.86 24.88
N TYR A 390 -8.36 -9.11 23.83
CA TYR A 390 -9.06 -7.91 23.36
C TYR A 390 -9.58 -7.97 21.93
N LYS A 391 -9.27 -9.05 21.17
CA LYS A 391 -9.59 -9.21 19.75
C LYS A 391 -9.00 -8.12 18.85
N ILE A 392 -7.84 -7.59 19.22
CA ILE A 392 -7.11 -6.57 18.47
C ILE A 392 -6.01 -7.26 17.64
N HIS A 393 -6.19 -7.32 16.33
CA HIS A 393 -5.24 -7.92 15.41
C HIS A 393 -4.11 -6.95 15.05
N THR A 394 -2.90 -7.31 15.45
CA THR A 394 -1.65 -6.59 15.19
C THR A 394 -0.57 -7.57 14.73
N VAL A 395 0.67 -7.12 14.55
CA VAL A 395 1.79 -8.02 14.23
C VAL A 395 3.01 -7.70 15.08
N GLY A 396 3.57 -8.73 15.73
CA GLY A 396 4.86 -8.66 16.41
C GLY A 396 6.00 -8.66 15.39
N ILE A 397 6.92 -7.71 15.52
CA ILE A 397 8.08 -7.52 14.66
C ILE A 397 9.35 -7.78 15.47
N VAL A 398 10.20 -8.68 14.96
CA VAL A 398 11.60 -8.86 15.36
C VAL A 398 12.41 -8.89 14.07
N TRP A 399 13.08 -7.79 13.75
CA TRP A 399 13.83 -7.64 12.53
C TRP A 399 15.05 -6.74 12.76
N GLU A 400 16.25 -7.29 12.60
CA GLU A 400 17.52 -6.57 12.87
C GLU A 400 17.50 -5.89 14.26
N ASN A 401 17.66 -4.58 14.32
CA ASN A 401 17.60 -3.81 15.57
C ASN A 401 16.18 -3.35 15.98
N ILE A 402 15.13 -3.84 15.28
CA ILE A 402 13.74 -3.49 15.57
C ILE A 402 13.04 -4.62 16.32
N SER A 403 12.47 -4.31 17.48
CA SER A 403 11.67 -5.23 18.30
C SER A 403 10.46 -4.50 18.86
N CYS A 404 9.27 -4.67 18.23
CA CYS A 404 8.04 -3.96 18.60
C CYS A 404 6.81 -4.67 18.06
N VAL A 405 5.62 -4.27 18.52
CA VAL A 405 4.36 -4.57 17.86
C VAL A 405 4.04 -3.42 16.90
N ARG A 406 3.79 -3.76 15.63
CA ARG A 406 3.35 -2.81 14.62
C ARG A 406 1.83 -2.64 14.67
N ILE A 407 1.37 -1.42 14.82
CA ILE A 407 -0.03 -1.02 14.84
C ILE A 407 -0.28 -0.08 13.66
N THR A 408 -1.32 -0.40 12.88
CA THR A 408 -1.62 0.33 11.64
C THR A 408 -3.13 0.50 11.48
N PRO A 409 -3.71 1.63 11.94
CA PRO A 409 -5.10 1.98 11.66
C PRO A 409 -5.31 2.31 10.17
N HIS A 410 -6.57 2.34 9.74
CA HIS A 410 -6.97 2.75 8.39
C HIS A 410 -8.16 3.71 8.47
N VAL A 411 -8.59 4.30 7.34
CA VAL A 411 -9.72 5.27 7.32
C VAL A 411 -11.02 4.72 7.88
N TYR A 412 -11.22 3.40 7.86
CA TYR A 412 -12.39 2.75 8.43
C TYR A 412 -12.29 2.47 9.94
N THR A 413 -11.12 2.67 10.55
CA THR A 413 -10.91 2.45 11.99
C THR A 413 -11.63 3.53 12.79
N PRO A 414 -12.63 3.19 13.64
CA PRO A 414 -13.33 4.16 14.46
C PRO A 414 -12.55 4.48 15.74
N ILE A 415 -12.80 5.64 16.31
CA ILE A 415 -12.15 6.09 17.56
C ILE A 415 -12.33 5.12 18.73
N PRO A 416 -13.54 4.53 18.96
CA PRO A 416 -13.70 3.56 20.05
C PRO A 416 -12.78 2.34 19.99
N ASP A 417 -12.37 1.90 18.79
CA ASP A 417 -11.41 0.80 18.65
C ASP A 417 -10.00 1.20 19.12
N LEU A 418 -9.63 2.45 18.90
CA LEU A 418 -8.36 3.00 19.39
C LEU A 418 -8.40 3.27 20.90
N ASP A 419 -9.56 3.61 21.46
CA ASP A 419 -9.75 3.69 22.92
C ASP A 419 -9.55 2.34 23.59
N LYS A 420 -10.12 1.26 23.01
CA LYS A 420 -9.88 -0.12 23.46
C LYS A 420 -8.39 -0.49 23.36
N LEU A 421 -7.71 -0.11 22.28
CA LEU A 421 -6.27 -0.34 22.14
C LEU A 421 -5.47 0.33 23.25
N VAL A 422 -5.76 1.59 23.58
CA VAL A 422 -5.08 2.32 24.65
C VAL A 422 -5.30 1.66 26.00
N THR A 423 -6.54 1.23 26.29
CA THR A 423 -6.89 0.49 27.51
C THR A 423 -6.12 -0.83 27.57
N ALA A 424 -6.14 -1.62 26.48
CA ALA A 424 -5.45 -2.90 26.41
C ALA A 424 -3.94 -2.78 26.67
N ILE A 425 -3.27 -1.80 26.01
CA ILE A 425 -1.85 -1.54 26.24
C ILE A 425 -1.58 -1.16 27.70
N GLY A 426 -2.44 -0.33 28.31
CA GLY A 426 -2.32 0.05 29.72
C GLY A 426 -2.42 -1.13 30.69
N GLU A 427 -3.39 -2.01 30.47
CA GLU A 427 -3.57 -3.23 31.29
C GLU A 427 -2.41 -4.22 31.12
N LEU A 428 -1.91 -4.40 29.89
CA LEU A 428 -0.76 -5.26 29.61
C LEU A 428 0.51 -4.70 30.25
N ALA A 429 0.75 -3.39 30.18
CA ALA A 429 1.91 -2.73 30.80
C ALA A 429 1.88 -2.82 32.35
N ALA A 430 0.70 -2.83 32.94
CA ALA A 430 0.53 -3.01 34.38
C ALA A 430 0.82 -4.45 34.84
N LYS A 431 0.59 -5.44 33.97
CA LYS A 431 0.86 -6.88 34.23
C LYS A 431 2.32 -7.28 33.95
N ALA A 432 3.01 -6.57 33.03
CA ALA A 432 4.42 -6.79 32.66
C ALA A 432 5.37 -6.27 33.76
#